data_7e51761dd1a0f59f90db521c7944a525
#
_entry.id   7e51761dd1a0f59f90db521c7944a525
#
_cell.length_a   1.000
_cell.length_b   1.000
_cell.length_c   1.000
_cell.angle_alpha   90.00
_cell.angle_beta   90.00
_cell.angle_gamma   90.00
#
_symmetry.space_group_name_H-M   'P 1'
#
loop_
_entity.id
_entity.type
_entity.pdbx_description
1 polymer ?
#
loop_
_entity_poly.entity_id
_entity_poly.type
_entity_poly.pdbx_seq_one_letter_code
_entity_poly.pdbx_strand_id
1 'polypeptide(L)'
;MSARGAPIRLLAQLRESLDALALRQRRLLVAVSGGVDSTVLLHALSELAPEFELRIAVGHVNHGLRGAESAGDERFVRDLAGQLRAPCDVRQADPRPLCQGRSRSRPTLQEAARRLRYAALLQMAQGAPIATAHTQDDQAETVLLRLLRGAGPDAMGGIPERGREGRVVRPLLGVSRAEVLHYARARGISWREDSSNRDAAFARARLRLGGLAELAESLNPAWRRAAANLAEAQRRESEWIEALVAQEAKQRFTRSGAELHAPREGWDEVPEGLLRRLVHFALRELAMGRDLSRAHILRVADFLRGARTGAGLELPGGLLLRCERGGFRFLRAGPGRSAPGGAPDGC
;
A
#
# COMPACT_ATOMS: atom_id res chain seq x y z
N MET A 1 -30.83 9.78 14.22
CA MET A 1 -30.08 8.71 14.95
C MET A 1 -29.57 9.30 16.26
N SER A 2 -29.87 8.65 17.39
CA SER A 2 -29.57 9.14 18.74
C SER A 2 -28.07 9.31 18.97
N ALA A 3 -27.66 10.40 19.62
CA ALA A 3 -26.25 10.73 19.93
C ALA A 3 -25.50 9.64 20.73
N ARG A 4 -26.21 8.73 21.39
CA ARG A 4 -25.65 7.60 22.15
C ARG A 4 -25.27 6.37 21.27
N GLY A 5 -25.78 6.25 20.05
CA GLY A 5 -25.58 5.03 19.24
C GLY A 5 -24.26 4.95 18.46
N ALA A 6 -23.66 6.08 18.14
CA ALA A 6 -22.51 6.07 17.23
C ALA A 6 -21.15 5.71 17.88
N PRO A 7 -20.83 6.08 19.15
CA PRO A 7 -19.64 5.54 19.80
C PRO A 7 -19.67 4.01 19.90
N ILE A 8 -20.85 3.45 20.15
CA ILE A 8 -21.07 2.00 20.23
C ILE A 8 -20.78 1.34 18.88
N ARG A 9 -21.20 1.96 17.77
CA ARG A 9 -21.00 1.42 16.43
C ARG A 9 -19.54 1.39 16.00
N LEU A 10 -18.78 2.49 16.19
CA LEU A 10 -17.35 2.53 15.88
C LEU A 10 -16.59 1.48 16.69
N LEU A 11 -16.86 1.36 18.00
CA LEU A 11 -16.22 0.36 18.83
C LEU A 11 -16.61 -1.08 18.43
N ALA A 12 -17.85 -1.33 18.00
CA ALA A 12 -18.27 -2.64 17.49
C ALA A 12 -17.49 -3.02 16.23
N GLN A 13 -17.42 -2.11 15.24
CA GLN A 13 -16.64 -2.32 14.02
C GLN A 13 -15.14 -2.50 14.32
N LEU A 14 -14.61 -1.75 15.30
CA LEU A 14 -13.21 -1.89 15.70
C LEU A 14 -12.95 -3.24 16.36
N ARG A 15 -13.87 -3.78 17.20
CA ARG A 15 -13.77 -5.14 17.76
C ARG A 15 -13.69 -6.19 16.66
N GLU A 16 -14.63 -6.14 15.71
CA GLU A 16 -14.65 -7.06 14.55
C GLU A 16 -13.32 -6.99 13.79
N SER A 17 -12.80 -5.80 13.55
CA SER A 17 -11.52 -5.60 12.88
C SER A 17 -10.34 -6.15 13.68
N LEU A 18 -10.30 -5.94 15.00
CA LEU A 18 -9.24 -6.46 15.87
C LEU A 18 -9.22 -7.99 15.89
N ASP A 19 -10.39 -8.63 15.91
CA ASP A 19 -10.52 -10.10 15.84
C ASP A 19 -10.09 -10.62 14.47
N ALA A 20 -10.58 -10.04 13.37
CA ALA A 20 -10.17 -10.39 12.00
C ALA A 20 -8.67 -10.21 11.76
N LEU A 21 -8.08 -9.20 12.37
CA LEU A 21 -6.66 -8.92 12.33
C LEU A 21 -5.84 -9.76 13.36
N ALA A 22 -6.45 -10.63 14.14
CA ALA A 22 -5.82 -11.46 15.17
C ALA A 22 -4.86 -10.65 16.07
N LEU A 23 -5.36 -9.56 16.64
CA LEU A 23 -4.56 -8.62 17.43
C LEU A 23 -4.67 -8.82 18.94
N ARG A 24 -5.37 -9.84 19.44
CA ARG A 24 -5.44 -10.14 20.87
C ARG A 24 -4.07 -10.44 21.48
N GLN A 25 -3.84 -10.00 22.70
CA GLN A 25 -2.61 -10.20 23.46
C GLN A 25 -1.34 -9.70 22.75
N ARG A 26 -1.46 -8.62 21.97
CA ARG A 26 -0.36 -8.06 21.18
C ARG A 26 0.11 -6.72 21.73
N ARG A 27 1.41 -6.47 21.56
CA ARG A 27 1.93 -5.10 21.54
C ARG A 27 1.56 -4.46 20.22
N LEU A 28 1.08 -3.21 20.23
CA LEU A 28 0.63 -2.48 19.06
C LEU A 28 1.21 -1.07 19.07
N LEU A 29 1.91 -0.67 18.02
CA LEU A 29 2.35 0.70 17.83
C LEU A 29 1.28 1.46 17.06
N VAL A 30 0.66 2.47 17.65
CA VAL A 30 -0.31 3.33 16.99
C VAL A 30 0.40 4.53 16.37
N ALA A 31 0.31 4.68 15.06
CA ALA A 31 0.88 5.81 14.34
C ALA A 31 -0.05 7.03 14.48
N VAL A 32 0.35 8.03 15.25
CA VAL A 32 -0.45 9.22 15.56
C VAL A 32 0.16 10.46 14.92
N SER A 33 -0.61 11.14 14.06
CA SER A 33 -0.22 12.41 13.43
C SER A 33 -0.75 13.65 14.17
N GLY A 34 -1.71 13.48 15.09
CA GLY A 34 -2.46 14.56 15.75
C GLY A 34 -3.79 14.87 15.07
N GLY A 35 -4.01 14.45 13.82
CA GLY A 35 -5.31 14.61 13.13
C GLY A 35 -6.39 13.69 13.71
N VAL A 36 -7.66 14.05 13.46
CA VAL A 36 -8.82 13.39 14.06
C VAL A 36 -8.82 11.87 13.93
N ASP A 37 -8.51 11.33 12.75
CA ASP A 37 -8.59 9.89 12.49
C ASP A 37 -7.58 9.12 13.37
N SER A 38 -6.34 9.60 13.46
CA SER A 38 -5.30 8.97 14.26
C SER A 38 -5.49 9.13 15.77
N THR A 39 -6.05 10.26 16.16
CA THR A 39 -6.41 10.56 17.56
C THR A 39 -7.55 9.65 18.02
N VAL A 40 -8.60 9.51 17.21
CA VAL A 40 -9.73 8.60 17.50
C VAL A 40 -9.27 7.15 17.52
N LEU A 41 -8.41 6.72 16.57
CA LEU A 41 -7.85 5.37 16.59
C LEU A 41 -7.15 5.07 17.91
N LEU A 42 -6.31 5.99 18.40
CA LEU A 42 -5.60 5.82 19.67
C LEU A 42 -6.57 5.72 20.85
N HIS A 43 -7.55 6.62 20.94
CA HIS A 43 -8.57 6.60 22.00
C HIS A 43 -9.38 5.31 21.99
N ALA A 44 -9.91 4.90 20.82
CA ALA A 44 -10.76 3.72 20.71
C ALA A 44 -9.98 2.42 21.00
N LEU A 45 -8.71 2.33 20.55
CA LEU A 45 -7.84 1.21 20.90
C LEU A 45 -7.51 1.19 22.39
N SER A 46 -7.28 2.35 23.03
CA SER A 46 -7.04 2.42 24.47
C SER A 46 -8.27 2.00 25.28
N GLU A 47 -9.48 2.31 24.81
CA GLU A 47 -10.74 1.88 25.42
C GLU A 47 -10.92 0.35 25.31
N LEU A 48 -10.52 -0.25 24.19
CA LEU A 48 -10.61 -1.70 23.97
C LEU A 48 -9.39 -2.47 24.47
N ALA A 49 -8.32 -1.80 24.88
CA ALA A 49 -7.08 -2.45 25.30
C ALA A 49 -7.26 -3.48 26.42
N PRO A 50 -8.08 -3.25 27.47
CA PRO A 50 -8.32 -4.26 28.50
C PRO A 50 -9.04 -5.51 27.96
N GLU A 51 -10.04 -5.33 27.08
CA GLU A 51 -10.83 -6.41 26.49
C GLU A 51 -9.98 -7.32 25.56
N PHE A 52 -9.03 -6.72 24.84
CA PHE A 52 -8.17 -7.42 23.88
C PHE A 52 -6.77 -7.71 24.43
N GLU A 53 -6.50 -7.37 25.69
CA GLU A 53 -5.17 -7.49 26.31
C GLU A 53 -4.06 -6.83 25.46
N LEU A 54 -4.36 -5.64 24.91
CA LEU A 54 -3.40 -4.91 24.07
C LEU A 54 -2.43 -4.11 24.93
N ARG A 55 -1.17 -4.10 24.51
CA ARG A 55 -0.14 -3.19 25.01
C ARG A 55 0.12 -2.11 23.97
N ILE A 56 -0.48 -0.94 24.15
CA ILE A 56 -0.44 0.17 23.19
C ILE A 56 0.80 1.02 23.45
N ALA A 57 1.49 1.38 22.36
CA ALA A 57 2.49 2.43 22.32
C ALA A 57 2.19 3.40 21.17
N VAL A 58 2.58 4.65 21.33
CA VAL A 58 2.38 5.72 20.34
C VAL A 58 3.66 5.96 19.56
N GLY A 59 3.56 6.03 18.23
CA GLY A 59 4.63 6.45 17.33
C GLY A 59 4.25 7.72 16.57
N HIS A 60 5.04 8.77 16.69
CA HIS A 60 4.90 10.00 15.93
C HIS A 60 6.14 10.28 15.09
N VAL A 61 5.95 10.72 13.85
CA VAL A 61 7.06 11.13 12.98
C VAL A 61 6.87 12.58 12.58
N ASN A 62 7.76 13.44 13.08
CA ASN A 62 7.79 14.85 12.77
C ASN A 62 8.71 15.09 11.56
N HIS A 63 8.14 15.58 10.46
CA HIS A 63 8.90 15.87 9.22
C HIS A 63 9.53 17.26 9.20
N GLY A 64 9.22 18.14 10.15
CA GLY A 64 9.77 19.50 10.23
C GLY A 64 9.35 20.41 9.07
N LEU A 65 8.35 20.03 8.27
CA LEU A 65 7.99 20.75 7.04
C LEU A 65 7.23 22.06 7.30
N ARG A 66 6.60 22.22 8.47
CA ARG A 66 5.72 23.32 8.83
C ARG A 66 6.21 24.10 10.06
N GLY A 67 7.49 23.99 10.41
CA GLY A 67 8.10 24.75 11.51
C GLY A 67 7.33 24.62 12.83
N ALA A 68 6.83 25.74 13.37
CA ALA A 68 6.12 25.80 14.65
C ALA A 68 4.86 24.94 14.70
N GLU A 69 4.16 24.76 13.59
CA GLU A 69 2.97 23.91 13.51
C GLU A 69 3.35 22.43 13.73
N SER A 70 4.43 21.95 13.08
CA SER A 70 4.96 20.61 13.29
C SER A 70 5.41 20.35 14.73
N ALA A 71 6.00 21.36 15.39
CA ALA A 71 6.36 21.28 16.81
C ALA A 71 5.11 21.25 17.72
N GLY A 72 4.06 21.96 17.31
CA GLY A 72 2.76 21.93 17.98
C GLY A 72 2.08 20.56 17.89
N ASP A 73 2.16 19.91 16.73
CA ASP A 73 1.63 18.56 16.52
C ASP A 73 2.36 17.54 17.41
N GLU A 74 3.69 17.62 17.47
CA GLU A 74 4.49 16.76 18.34
C GLU A 74 4.11 16.92 19.81
N ARG A 75 3.98 18.16 20.32
CA ARG A 75 3.57 18.43 21.69
C ARG A 75 2.20 17.84 21.97
N PHE A 76 1.22 18.09 21.11
CA PHE A 76 -0.13 17.54 21.23
C PHE A 76 -0.11 16.01 21.34
N VAL A 77 0.67 15.32 20.49
CA VAL A 77 0.75 13.85 20.52
C VAL A 77 1.39 13.33 21.81
N ARG A 78 2.42 14.00 22.33
CA ARG A 78 3.05 13.64 23.61
C ARG A 78 2.08 13.83 24.78
N ASP A 79 1.34 14.93 24.82
CA ASP A 79 0.35 15.22 25.85
C ASP A 79 -0.80 14.19 25.80
N LEU A 80 -1.31 13.88 24.61
CA LEU A 80 -2.34 12.87 24.39
C LEU A 80 -1.87 11.47 24.87
N ALA A 81 -0.66 11.08 24.51
CA ALA A 81 -0.09 9.81 24.94
C ALA A 81 0.06 9.74 26.48
N GLY A 82 0.47 10.85 27.10
CA GLY A 82 0.53 11.00 28.57
C GLY A 82 -0.82 10.83 29.24
N GLN A 83 -1.86 11.48 28.71
CA GLN A 83 -3.25 11.35 29.21
C GLN A 83 -3.75 9.90 29.15
N LEU A 84 -3.41 9.18 28.08
CA LEU A 84 -3.80 7.78 27.88
C LEU A 84 -2.80 6.78 28.50
N ARG A 85 -1.77 7.26 29.21
CA ARG A 85 -0.71 6.45 29.85
C ARG A 85 -0.03 5.49 28.86
N ALA A 86 0.08 5.89 27.59
CA ALA A 86 0.73 5.10 26.55
C ALA A 86 2.18 5.56 26.33
N PRO A 87 3.18 4.67 26.32
CA PRO A 87 4.55 5.03 25.92
C PRO A 87 4.56 5.71 24.55
N CYS A 88 5.30 6.82 24.41
CA CYS A 88 5.36 7.61 23.19
C CYS A 88 6.81 7.74 22.68
N ASP A 89 7.07 7.27 21.46
CA ASP A 89 8.32 7.50 20.73
C ASP A 89 8.07 8.50 19.59
N VAL A 90 8.92 9.53 19.50
CA VAL A 90 8.86 10.55 18.47
C VAL A 90 10.17 10.59 17.70
N ARG A 91 10.10 10.56 16.36
CA ARG A 91 11.26 10.64 15.48
C ARG A 91 11.16 11.85 14.56
N GLN A 92 12.29 12.52 14.41
CA GLN A 92 12.46 13.56 13.38
C GLN A 92 12.89 12.89 12.08
N ALA A 93 12.28 13.27 10.94
CA ALA A 93 12.58 12.69 9.64
C ALA A 93 12.34 13.68 8.50
N ASP A 94 13.37 14.46 8.17
CA ASP A 94 13.32 15.46 7.09
C ASP A 94 13.34 14.77 5.70
N PRO A 95 12.30 14.91 4.86
CA PRO A 95 12.26 14.31 3.53
C PRO A 95 13.01 15.12 2.45
N ARG A 96 13.33 16.39 2.69
CA ARG A 96 13.93 17.29 1.70
C ARG A 96 15.23 16.75 1.07
N PRO A 97 16.15 16.14 1.83
CA PRO A 97 17.38 15.59 1.25
C PRO A 97 17.13 14.49 0.20
N LEU A 98 16.06 13.70 0.35
CA LEU A 98 15.72 12.64 -0.62
C LEU A 98 15.16 13.18 -1.94
N CYS A 99 14.71 14.44 -1.95
CA CYS A 99 14.12 15.07 -3.12
C CYS A 99 15.16 15.87 -3.93
N GLN A 100 16.42 15.95 -3.46
CA GLN A 100 17.51 16.69 -4.11
C GLN A 100 18.21 15.82 -5.17
N GLY A 101 18.84 16.47 -6.16
CA GLY A 101 19.59 15.82 -7.23
C GLY A 101 18.88 15.82 -8.59
N ARG A 102 19.62 15.40 -9.64
CA ARG A 102 19.18 15.47 -11.06
C ARG A 102 18.55 14.18 -11.59
N SER A 103 18.33 13.14 -10.75
CA SER A 103 17.77 11.87 -11.19
C SER A 103 16.27 12.00 -11.53
N ARG A 104 15.86 11.44 -12.68
CA ARG A 104 14.45 11.34 -13.08
C ARG A 104 13.63 10.45 -12.15
N SER A 105 14.27 9.57 -11.37
CA SER A 105 13.64 8.63 -10.42
C SER A 105 13.53 9.18 -9.00
N ARG A 106 13.80 10.46 -8.76
CA ARG A 106 13.68 11.07 -7.43
C ARG A 106 12.24 11.05 -6.95
N PRO A 107 12.01 10.73 -5.66
CA PRO A 107 10.67 10.76 -5.10
C PRO A 107 10.14 12.20 -4.99
N THR A 108 8.83 12.36 -5.09
CA THR A 108 8.17 13.58 -4.66
C THR A 108 8.34 13.77 -3.14
N LEU A 109 8.15 14.98 -2.65
CA LEU A 109 8.25 15.28 -1.21
C LEU A 109 7.32 14.39 -0.38
N GLN A 110 6.11 14.12 -0.88
CA GLN A 110 5.16 13.20 -0.23
C GLN A 110 5.63 11.75 -0.21
N GLU A 111 6.18 11.27 -1.31
CA GLU A 111 6.72 9.90 -1.37
C GLU A 111 7.93 9.74 -0.44
N ALA A 112 8.82 10.75 -0.41
CA ALA A 112 9.96 10.79 0.50
C ALA A 112 9.49 10.80 1.97
N ALA A 113 8.57 11.69 2.33
CA ALA A 113 7.98 11.76 3.66
C ALA A 113 7.29 10.43 4.05
N ARG A 114 6.53 9.85 3.12
CA ARG A 114 5.89 8.54 3.35
C ARG A 114 6.92 7.42 3.56
N ARG A 115 8.00 7.38 2.79
CA ARG A 115 9.09 6.38 2.94
C ARG A 115 9.75 6.50 4.30
N LEU A 116 10.14 7.71 4.69
CA LEU A 116 10.79 7.98 5.98
C LEU A 116 9.86 7.69 7.15
N ARG A 117 8.60 8.08 7.06
CA ARG A 117 7.60 7.80 8.09
C ARG A 117 7.49 6.30 8.38
N TYR A 118 7.33 5.47 7.35
CA TYR A 118 7.23 4.03 7.58
C TYR A 118 8.54 3.40 8.03
N ALA A 119 9.69 3.90 7.59
CA ALA A 119 10.98 3.44 8.08
C ALA A 119 11.14 3.71 9.58
N ALA A 120 10.81 4.94 10.02
CA ALA A 120 10.85 5.31 11.43
C ALA A 120 9.84 4.50 12.28
N LEU A 121 8.59 4.36 11.81
CA LEU A 121 7.57 3.58 12.51
C LEU A 121 7.96 2.10 12.64
N LEU A 122 8.58 1.50 11.63
CA LEU A 122 9.05 0.12 11.69
C LEU A 122 10.17 -0.07 12.73
N GLN A 123 11.07 0.92 12.87
CA GLN A 123 12.09 0.92 13.92
C GLN A 123 11.48 1.05 15.31
N MET A 124 10.54 2.01 15.52
CA MET A 124 9.84 2.18 16.80
C MET A 124 9.03 0.95 17.20
N ALA A 125 8.43 0.27 16.22
CA ALA A 125 7.57 -0.89 16.46
C ALA A 125 8.32 -2.10 16.98
N GLN A 126 9.63 -2.24 16.71
CA GLN A 126 10.46 -3.36 17.18
C GLN A 126 9.82 -4.73 16.92
N GLY A 127 9.25 -4.94 15.73
CA GLY A 127 8.55 -6.16 15.35
C GLY A 127 7.05 -6.21 15.67
N ALA A 128 6.52 -5.30 16.49
CA ALA A 128 5.09 -5.20 16.75
C ALA A 128 4.33 -4.70 15.50
N PRO A 129 3.05 -5.08 15.32
CA PRO A 129 2.21 -4.47 14.31
C PRO A 129 2.06 -2.95 14.52
N ILE A 130 1.94 -2.22 13.39
CA ILE A 130 1.73 -0.76 13.37
C ILE A 130 0.30 -0.48 12.95
N ALA A 131 -0.51 0.09 13.84
CA ALA A 131 -1.86 0.52 13.51
C ALA A 131 -1.85 1.91 12.87
N THR A 132 -2.51 2.05 11.72
CA THR A 132 -2.69 3.33 11.03
C THR A 132 -4.17 3.63 10.80
N ALA A 133 -4.55 4.89 10.90
CA ALA A 133 -5.93 5.36 10.92
C ALA A 133 -6.52 5.61 9.51
N HIS A 134 -6.29 4.68 8.55
CA HIS A 134 -6.99 4.77 7.28
C HIS A 134 -8.46 4.39 7.46
N THR A 135 -9.34 5.16 6.83
CA THR A 135 -10.80 5.05 6.94
C THR A 135 -11.43 4.52 5.65
N GLN A 136 -12.73 4.28 5.67
CA GLN A 136 -13.52 3.92 4.50
C GLN A 136 -13.45 5.02 3.42
N ASP A 137 -13.39 6.28 3.83
CA ASP A 137 -13.23 7.41 2.91
C ASP A 137 -11.89 7.36 2.17
N ASP A 138 -10.78 7.03 2.86
CA ASP A 138 -9.47 6.83 2.23
C ASP A 138 -9.50 5.65 1.23
N GLN A 139 -10.26 4.61 1.55
CA GLN A 139 -10.47 3.46 0.66
C GLN A 139 -11.16 3.90 -0.62
N ALA A 140 -12.29 4.61 -0.50
CA ALA A 140 -13.07 5.10 -1.63
C ALA A 140 -12.26 6.07 -2.51
N GLU A 141 -11.54 7.02 -1.90
CA GLU A 141 -10.63 7.93 -2.62
C GLU A 141 -9.55 7.16 -3.38
N THR A 142 -8.99 6.12 -2.78
CA THR A 142 -7.94 5.31 -3.40
C THR A 142 -8.47 4.55 -4.61
N VAL A 143 -9.65 3.94 -4.51
CA VAL A 143 -10.32 3.23 -5.61
C VAL A 143 -10.59 4.20 -6.76
N LEU A 144 -11.17 5.36 -6.46
CA LEU A 144 -11.51 6.35 -7.48
C LEU A 144 -10.26 6.91 -8.17
N LEU A 145 -9.21 7.23 -7.44
CA LEU A 145 -7.95 7.69 -8.02
C LEU A 145 -7.28 6.63 -8.91
N ARG A 146 -7.39 5.36 -8.55
CA ARG A 146 -6.87 4.25 -9.36
C ARG A 146 -7.68 4.05 -10.63
N LEU A 147 -9.00 4.13 -10.54
CA LEU A 147 -9.90 4.09 -11.69
C LEU A 147 -9.57 5.20 -12.70
N LEU A 148 -9.45 6.44 -12.23
CA LEU A 148 -9.11 7.61 -13.06
C LEU A 148 -7.72 7.53 -13.71
N ARG A 149 -6.83 6.72 -13.16
CA ARG A 149 -5.49 6.46 -13.73
C ARG A 149 -5.46 5.26 -14.66
N GLY A 150 -6.59 4.62 -14.94
CA GLY A 150 -6.66 3.43 -15.78
C GLY A 150 -6.04 2.18 -15.15
N ALA A 151 -6.10 2.08 -13.83
CA ALA A 151 -5.56 0.92 -13.13
C ALA A 151 -6.35 -0.35 -13.48
N GLY A 152 -5.64 -1.47 -13.60
CA GLY A 152 -6.25 -2.78 -13.84
C GLY A 152 -7.00 -3.33 -12.62
N PRO A 153 -7.73 -4.45 -12.79
CA PRO A 153 -8.56 -5.04 -11.73
C PRO A 153 -7.83 -5.26 -10.41
N ASP A 154 -6.61 -5.81 -10.45
CA ASP A 154 -5.83 -6.11 -9.23
C ASP A 154 -5.55 -4.86 -8.38
N ALA A 155 -5.41 -3.70 -9.02
CA ALA A 155 -5.22 -2.45 -8.32
C ALA A 155 -6.51 -1.92 -7.66
N MET A 156 -7.68 -2.37 -8.11
CA MET A 156 -8.98 -1.95 -7.57
C MET A 156 -9.25 -2.50 -6.17
N GLY A 157 -8.49 -3.49 -5.70
CA GLY A 157 -8.54 -3.97 -4.31
C GLY A 157 -8.22 -2.92 -3.23
N GLY A 158 -7.96 -1.66 -3.63
CA GLY A 158 -7.83 -0.53 -2.73
C GLY A 158 -6.66 -0.63 -1.74
N ILE A 159 -6.87 -0.12 -0.54
CA ILE A 159 -5.91 -0.20 0.57
C ILE A 159 -6.15 -1.54 1.28
N PRO A 160 -5.15 -2.42 1.42
CA PRO A 160 -5.33 -3.68 2.15
C PRO A 160 -5.41 -3.43 3.66
N GLU A 161 -6.17 -4.26 4.38
CA GLU A 161 -6.24 -4.22 5.85
C GLU A 161 -4.89 -4.50 6.51
N ARG A 162 -4.13 -5.44 5.92
CA ARG A 162 -2.73 -5.69 6.25
C ARG A 162 -1.83 -5.28 5.10
N GLY A 163 -0.80 -4.51 5.40
CA GLY A 163 0.18 -4.07 4.42
C GLY A 163 1.61 -4.26 4.91
N ARG A 164 2.57 -4.04 4.03
CA ARG A 164 4.01 -4.18 4.33
C ARG A 164 4.31 -5.52 4.99
N GLU A 165 3.97 -6.62 4.30
CA GLU A 165 4.21 -7.98 4.78
C GLU A 165 3.55 -8.27 6.14
N GLY A 166 2.34 -7.75 6.34
CA GLY A 166 1.58 -7.94 7.57
C GLY A 166 1.94 -7.00 8.74
N ARG A 167 2.98 -6.18 8.58
CA ARG A 167 3.49 -5.30 9.66
C ARG A 167 2.64 -4.05 9.90
N VAL A 168 1.83 -3.64 8.95
CA VAL A 168 0.93 -2.48 9.08
C VAL A 168 -0.51 -2.96 9.05
N VAL A 169 -1.29 -2.59 10.04
CA VAL A 169 -2.71 -2.90 10.16
C VAL A 169 -3.57 -1.63 10.11
N ARG A 170 -4.81 -1.75 9.65
CA ARG A 170 -5.72 -0.61 9.43
C ARG A 170 -7.08 -0.88 10.03
N PRO A 171 -7.20 -0.78 11.36
CA PRO A 171 -8.41 -1.21 12.06
C PRO A 171 -9.65 -0.35 11.76
N LEU A 172 -9.46 0.91 11.30
CA LEU A 172 -10.56 1.81 10.93
C LEU A 172 -10.95 1.76 9.44
N LEU A 173 -10.40 0.82 8.65
CA LEU A 173 -10.61 0.81 7.20
C LEU A 173 -12.09 0.62 6.80
N GLY A 174 -12.89 -0.02 7.62
CA GLY A 174 -14.35 -0.16 7.43
C GLY A 174 -15.18 0.97 8.06
N VAL A 175 -14.56 1.89 8.80
CA VAL A 175 -15.23 2.99 9.51
C VAL A 175 -15.22 4.25 8.66
N SER A 176 -16.35 4.91 8.51
CA SER A 176 -16.46 6.18 7.78
C SER A 176 -15.89 7.35 8.59
N ARG A 177 -15.41 8.37 7.88
CA ARG A 177 -14.95 9.62 8.52
C ARG A 177 -16.04 10.31 9.32
N ALA A 178 -17.30 10.18 8.90
CA ALA A 178 -18.44 10.70 9.65
C ALA A 178 -18.58 10.01 11.02
N GLU A 179 -18.39 8.68 11.09
CA GLU A 179 -18.40 7.92 12.34
C GLU A 179 -17.21 8.29 13.24
N VAL A 180 -16.03 8.50 12.65
CA VAL A 180 -14.84 8.98 13.38
C VAL A 180 -15.10 10.34 14.03
N LEU A 181 -15.61 11.32 13.28
CA LEU A 181 -15.95 12.65 13.79
C LEU A 181 -17.03 12.60 14.85
N HIS A 182 -18.04 11.75 14.66
CA HIS A 182 -19.10 11.59 15.64
C HIS A 182 -18.57 11.00 16.96
N TYR A 183 -17.72 9.96 16.87
CA TYR A 183 -17.06 9.40 18.07
C TYR A 183 -16.22 10.46 18.80
N ALA A 184 -15.40 11.23 18.05
CA ALA A 184 -14.56 12.27 18.62
C ALA A 184 -15.40 13.31 19.40
N ARG A 185 -16.48 13.79 18.81
CA ARG A 185 -17.40 14.77 19.45
C ARG A 185 -18.09 14.17 20.67
N ALA A 186 -18.62 12.96 20.56
CA ALA A 186 -19.34 12.31 21.66
C ALA A 186 -18.45 12.00 22.87
N ARG A 187 -17.13 11.83 22.65
CA ARG A 187 -16.14 11.59 23.71
C ARG A 187 -15.39 12.86 24.14
N GLY A 188 -15.71 14.03 23.57
CA GLY A 188 -15.01 15.28 23.87
C GLY A 188 -13.52 15.26 23.51
N ILE A 189 -13.15 14.46 22.49
CA ILE A 189 -11.76 14.32 22.06
C ILE A 189 -11.35 15.56 21.27
N SER A 190 -10.25 16.19 21.66
CA SER A 190 -9.62 17.26 20.91
C SER A 190 -8.65 16.68 19.89
N TRP A 191 -8.50 17.35 18.74
CA TRP A 191 -7.55 17.00 17.69
C TRP A 191 -6.99 18.25 17.04
N ARG A 192 -5.94 18.11 16.24
CA ARG A 192 -5.37 19.21 15.46
C ARG A 192 -5.86 19.14 14.01
N GLU A 193 -6.17 20.29 13.44
CA GLU A 193 -6.43 20.40 12.00
C GLU A 193 -5.11 20.56 11.25
N ASP A 194 -4.89 19.73 10.24
CA ASP A 194 -3.72 19.79 9.37
C ASP A 194 -4.00 20.75 8.20
N SER A 195 -3.32 21.89 8.18
CA SER A 195 -3.44 22.88 7.11
C SER A 195 -3.12 22.31 5.71
N SER A 196 -2.26 21.29 5.63
CA SER A 196 -1.90 20.65 4.36
C SER A 196 -3.04 19.82 3.73
N ASN A 197 -4.09 19.51 4.49
CA ASN A 197 -5.27 18.82 3.94
C ASN A 197 -6.06 19.68 2.93
N ARG A 198 -5.83 20.99 2.92
CA ARG A 198 -6.48 21.96 1.99
C ARG A 198 -5.61 22.26 0.76
N ASP A 199 -4.40 21.74 0.67
CA ASP A 199 -3.51 22.01 -0.44
C ASP A 199 -3.94 21.24 -1.70
N ALA A 200 -4.54 21.96 -2.65
CA ALA A 200 -5.00 21.44 -3.94
C ALA A 200 -3.86 20.92 -4.85
N ALA A 201 -2.59 21.10 -4.48
CA ALA A 201 -1.47 20.47 -5.18
C ALA A 201 -1.53 18.93 -5.12
N PHE A 202 -2.24 18.38 -4.13
CA PHE A 202 -2.33 16.94 -3.91
C PHE A 202 -3.57 16.32 -4.57
N ALA A 203 -3.38 15.20 -5.25
CA ALA A 203 -4.44 14.51 -5.98
C ALA A 203 -5.66 14.15 -5.10
N ARG A 204 -5.45 13.80 -3.83
CA ARG A 204 -6.52 13.52 -2.87
C ARG A 204 -7.25 14.79 -2.45
N ALA A 205 -6.54 15.89 -2.22
CA ALA A 205 -7.16 17.17 -1.91
C ALA A 205 -7.98 17.68 -3.11
N ARG A 206 -7.45 17.56 -4.34
CA ARG A 206 -8.21 17.89 -5.56
C ARG A 206 -9.48 17.05 -5.71
N LEU A 207 -9.43 15.78 -5.36
CA LEU A 207 -10.62 14.91 -5.39
C LEU A 207 -11.70 15.40 -4.42
N ARG A 208 -11.28 15.80 -3.20
CA ARG A 208 -12.18 16.32 -2.16
C ARG A 208 -12.75 17.70 -2.49
N LEU A 209 -11.95 18.56 -3.12
CA LEU A 209 -12.30 19.95 -3.43
C LEU A 209 -12.87 20.13 -4.86
N GLY A 210 -12.66 19.16 -5.74
CA GLY A 210 -12.84 19.31 -7.18
C GLY A 210 -14.22 18.91 -7.72
N GLY A 211 -15.26 18.84 -6.91
CA GLY A 211 -16.63 18.56 -7.38
C GLY A 211 -16.91 17.10 -7.76
N LEU A 212 -15.91 16.26 -7.97
CA LEU A 212 -16.13 14.86 -8.32
C LEU A 212 -16.74 14.06 -7.17
N ALA A 213 -16.37 14.36 -5.93
CA ALA A 213 -16.96 13.76 -4.75
C ALA A 213 -18.42 14.20 -4.58
N GLU A 214 -18.74 15.47 -4.89
CA GLU A 214 -20.10 16.02 -4.87
C GLU A 214 -20.97 15.39 -5.97
N LEU A 215 -20.42 15.25 -7.18
CA LEU A 215 -21.12 14.55 -8.26
C LEU A 215 -21.40 13.09 -7.90
N ALA A 216 -20.41 12.37 -7.37
CA ALA A 216 -20.62 11.00 -6.93
C ALA A 216 -21.66 10.89 -5.83
N GLU A 217 -21.70 11.85 -4.89
CA GLU A 217 -22.69 11.92 -3.82
C GLU A 217 -24.09 12.22 -4.32
N SER A 218 -24.24 13.08 -5.36
CA SER A 218 -25.53 13.35 -5.99
C SER A 218 -26.10 12.15 -6.74
N LEU A 219 -25.25 11.29 -7.30
CA LEU A 219 -25.64 10.06 -7.98
C LEU A 219 -25.90 8.92 -7.01
N ASN A 220 -25.10 8.79 -5.98
CA ASN A 220 -25.21 7.77 -4.95
C ASN A 220 -24.63 8.26 -3.61
N PRO A 221 -25.46 8.68 -2.64
CA PRO A 221 -24.98 9.10 -1.33
C PRO A 221 -24.15 8.05 -0.57
N ALA A 222 -24.32 6.78 -0.93
CA ALA A 222 -23.56 5.66 -0.36
C ALA A 222 -22.31 5.26 -1.19
N TRP A 223 -21.88 6.10 -2.15
CA TRP A 223 -20.80 5.75 -3.08
C TRP A 223 -19.49 5.35 -2.39
N ARG A 224 -19.16 5.97 -1.24
CA ARG A 224 -17.95 5.63 -0.47
C ARG A 224 -18.01 4.19 0.01
N ARG A 225 -19.15 3.76 0.53
CA ARG A 225 -19.38 2.38 0.95
C ARG A 225 -19.40 1.43 -0.24
N ALA A 226 -20.02 1.80 -1.34
CA ALA A 226 -20.01 1.01 -2.57
C ALA A 226 -18.59 0.80 -3.12
N ALA A 227 -17.77 1.86 -3.13
CA ALA A 227 -16.36 1.77 -3.54
C ALA A 227 -15.51 0.90 -2.56
N ALA A 228 -15.78 0.97 -1.26
CA ALA A 228 -15.11 0.12 -0.27
C ALA A 228 -15.50 -1.35 -0.43
N ASN A 229 -16.79 -1.65 -0.67
CA ASN A 229 -17.28 -3.00 -0.95
C ASN A 229 -16.67 -3.57 -2.23
N LEU A 230 -16.59 -2.76 -3.30
CA LEU A 230 -15.90 -3.16 -4.53
C LEU A 230 -14.44 -3.50 -4.28
N ALA A 231 -13.74 -2.67 -3.52
CA ALA A 231 -12.34 -2.93 -3.17
C ALA A 231 -12.15 -4.22 -2.38
N GLU A 232 -13.05 -4.50 -1.44
CA GLU A 232 -13.01 -5.74 -0.65
C GLU A 232 -13.26 -6.97 -1.52
N ALA A 233 -14.32 -6.95 -2.36
CA ALA A 233 -14.62 -8.04 -3.28
C ALA A 233 -13.44 -8.30 -4.23
N GLN A 234 -12.91 -7.24 -4.85
CA GLN A 234 -11.79 -7.34 -5.78
C GLN A 234 -10.51 -7.85 -5.11
N ARG A 235 -10.27 -7.51 -3.84
CA ARG A 235 -9.11 -8.02 -3.10
C ARG A 235 -9.25 -9.51 -2.83
N ARG A 236 -10.42 -9.99 -2.39
CA ARG A 236 -10.68 -11.42 -2.16
C ARG A 236 -10.51 -12.24 -3.43
N GLU A 237 -11.02 -11.74 -4.56
CA GLU A 237 -10.82 -12.38 -5.86
C GLU A 237 -9.35 -12.40 -6.26
N SER A 238 -8.64 -11.28 -6.08
CA SER A 238 -7.21 -11.20 -6.41
C SER A 238 -6.38 -12.16 -5.54
N GLU A 239 -6.66 -12.29 -4.24
CA GLU A 239 -5.99 -13.22 -3.33
C GLU A 239 -6.22 -14.68 -3.77
N TRP A 240 -7.45 -15.03 -4.13
CA TRP A 240 -7.77 -16.36 -4.67
C TRP A 240 -7.06 -16.64 -5.97
N ILE A 241 -7.07 -15.70 -6.92
CA ILE A 241 -6.37 -15.83 -8.19
C ILE A 241 -4.84 -15.93 -7.96
N GLU A 242 -4.27 -15.12 -7.07
CA GLU A 242 -2.84 -15.19 -6.73
C GLU A 242 -2.45 -16.56 -6.16
N ALA A 243 -3.30 -17.18 -5.35
CA ALA A 243 -3.08 -18.53 -4.84
C ALA A 243 -3.07 -19.58 -5.96
N LEU A 244 -4.00 -19.49 -6.92
CA LEU A 244 -4.02 -20.36 -8.10
C LEU A 244 -2.78 -20.15 -8.98
N VAL A 245 -2.39 -18.89 -9.23
CA VAL A 245 -1.18 -18.56 -9.99
C VAL A 245 0.07 -19.10 -9.30
N ALA A 246 0.16 -18.99 -7.98
CA ALA A 246 1.29 -19.53 -7.23
C ALA A 246 1.38 -21.05 -7.29
N GLN A 247 0.24 -21.76 -7.32
CA GLN A 247 0.18 -23.19 -7.50
C GLN A 247 0.67 -23.58 -8.89
N GLU A 248 0.15 -22.95 -9.94
CA GLU A 248 0.55 -23.20 -11.33
C GLU A 248 2.02 -22.83 -11.56
N ALA A 249 2.48 -21.73 -10.97
CA ALA A 249 3.87 -21.30 -11.08
C ALA A 249 4.86 -22.31 -10.50
N LYS A 250 4.53 -23.00 -9.40
CA LYS A 250 5.36 -24.07 -8.82
C LYS A 250 5.56 -25.25 -9.77
N GLN A 251 4.58 -25.51 -10.64
CA GLN A 251 4.68 -26.58 -11.63
C GLN A 251 5.51 -26.16 -12.85
N ARG A 252 5.46 -24.87 -13.21
CA ARG A 252 6.09 -24.35 -14.43
C ARG A 252 7.46 -23.72 -14.21
N PHE A 253 7.73 -23.19 -13.04
CA PHE A 253 9.01 -22.53 -12.77
C PHE A 253 9.84 -23.30 -11.76
N THR A 254 11.10 -23.51 -12.10
CA THR A 254 12.10 -24.08 -11.19
C THR A 254 13.14 -23.03 -10.89
N ARG A 255 13.38 -22.77 -9.60
CA ARG A 255 14.41 -21.82 -9.17
C ARG A 255 15.78 -22.51 -9.06
N SER A 256 16.80 -21.91 -9.68
CA SER A 256 18.20 -22.33 -9.56
C SER A 256 19.05 -21.11 -9.19
N GLY A 257 19.36 -20.97 -7.91
CA GLY A 257 20.08 -19.80 -7.41
C GLY A 257 19.31 -18.49 -7.62
N ALA A 258 19.89 -17.57 -8.40
CA ALA A 258 19.30 -16.29 -8.76
C ALA A 258 18.44 -16.32 -10.05
N GLU A 259 18.28 -17.48 -10.66
CA GLU A 259 17.59 -17.67 -11.94
C GLU A 259 16.28 -18.43 -11.76
N LEU A 260 15.34 -18.21 -12.71
CA LEU A 260 14.16 -19.04 -12.87
C LEU A 260 14.25 -19.74 -14.22
N HIS A 261 13.90 -21.01 -14.23
CA HIS A 261 13.80 -21.84 -15.43
C HIS A 261 12.34 -22.18 -15.67
N ALA A 262 11.97 -22.25 -16.95
CA ALA A 262 10.61 -22.62 -17.35
C ALA A 262 10.68 -23.58 -18.56
N PRO A 263 9.71 -24.50 -18.73
CA PRO A 263 9.69 -25.44 -19.86
C PRO A 263 9.61 -24.71 -21.20
N ARG A 264 10.04 -25.39 -22.25
CA ARG A 264 9.97 -24.87 -23.61
C ARG A 264 8.54 -24.85 -24.15
N GLU A 265 7.76 -25.83 -23.78
CA GLU A 265 6.45 -26.14 -24.37
C GLU A 265 5.30 -25.84 -23.40
N GLY A 266 4.07 -25.87 -23.92
CA GLY A 266 2.85 -25.73 -23.13
C GLY A 266 2.44 -24.29 -22.82
N TRP A 267 3.09 -23.27 -23.42
CA TRP A 267 2.72 -21.87 -23.21
C TRP A 267 1.57 -21.41 -24.11
N ASP A 268 1.41 -22.04 -25.28
CA ASP A 268 0.32 -21.73 -26.22
C ASP A 268 -1.05 -22.13 -25.66
N GLU A 269 -1.10 -23.18 -24.83
CA GLU A 269 -2.30 -23.68 -24.21
C GLU A 269 -2.72 -22.85 -22.95
N VAL A 270 -1.81 -22.02 -22.45
CA VAL A 270 -2.09 -21.20 -21.27
C VAL A 270 -3.00 -20.03 -21.64
N PRO A 271 -4.20 -19.90 -21.00
CA PRO A 271 -5.05 -18.74 -21.21
C PRO A 271 -4.30 -17.43 -20.99
N GLU A 272 -4.55 -16.43 -21.83
CA GLU A 272 -3.79 -15.17 -21.82
C GLU A 272 -3.76 -14.48 -20.46
N GLY A 273 -4.89 -14.48 -19.75
CA GLY A 273 -4.98 -13.90 -18.39
C GLY A 273 -4.07 -14.60 -17.38
N LEU A 274 -3.99 -15.92 -17.44
CA LEU A 274 -3.11 -16.72 -16.58
C LEU A 274 -1.64 -16.53 -16.97
N LEU A 275 -1.33 -16.54 -18.27
CA LEU A 275 0.03 -16.32 -18.76
C LEU A 275 0.60 -14.97 -18.29
N ARG A 276 -0.17 -13.89 -18.39
CA ARG A 276 0.26 -12.57 -17.89
C ARG A 276 0.56 -12.59 -16.40
N ARG A 277 -0.24 -13.30 -15.61
CA ARG A 277 -0.03 -13.43 -14.16
C ARG A 277 1.17 -14.30 -13.83
N LEU A 278 1.39 -15.38 -14.54
CA LEU A 278 2.59 -16.22 -14.42
C LEU A 278 3.87 -15.44 -14.77
N VAL A 279 3.83 -14.65 -15.83
CA VAL A 279 4.93 -13.73 -16.18
C VAL A 279 5.17 -12.73 -15.05
N HIS A 280 4.11 -12.08 -14.54
CA HIS A 280 4.23 -11.13 -13.44
C HIS A 280 4.80 -11.80 -12.18
N PHE A 281 4.36 -13.03 -11.87
CA PHE A 281 4.90 -13.83 -10.78
C PHE A 281 6.42 -14.06 -10.96
N ALA A 282 6.86 -14.56 -12.11
CA ALA A 282 8.26 -14.82 -12.39
C ALA A 282 9.13 -13.56 -12.26
N LEU A 283 8.63 -12.43 -12.76
CA LEU A 283 9.32 -11.15 -12.68
C LEU A 283 9.44 -10.63 -11.23
N ARG A 284 8.42 -10.84 -10.39
CA ARG A 284 8.46 -10.51 -8.96
C ARG A 284 9.45 -11.37 -8.19
N GLU A 285 9.51 -12.68 -8.47
CA GLU A 285 10.45 -13.61 -7.84
C GLU A 285 11.91 -13.22 -8.07
N LEU A 286 12.21 -12.55 -9.19
CA LEU A 286 13.52 -12.02 -9.50
C LEU A 286 13.79 -10.62 -8.92
N ALA A 287 12.93 -10.15 -8.00
CA ALA A 287 12.98 -8.84 -7.35
C ALA A 287 12.90 -7.64 -8.34
N MET A 288 12.23 -7.84 -9.48
CA MET A 288 12.09 -6.88 -10.57
C MET A 288 10.63 -6.43 -10.66
N GLY A 289 10.22 -5.35 -10.07
CA GLY A 289 8.80 -4.99 -10.09
C GLY A 289 8.47 -3.52 -10.26
N ARG A 290 9.45 -2.64 -10.11
CA ARG A 290 9.15 -1.19 -10.05
C ARG A 290 9.08 -0.49 -11.40
N ASP A 291 9.76 -1.02 -12.42
CA ASP A 291 9.88 -0.38 -13.75
C ASP A 291 9.23 -1.20 -14.88
N LEU A 292 8.47 -2.24 -14.53
CA LEU A 292 7.81 -3.10 -15.50
C LEU A 292 6.42 -2.58 -15.84
N SER A 293 6.23 -2.19 -17.10
CA SER A 293 4.94 -1.81 -17.65
C SER A 293 4.15 -3.01 -18.16
N ARG A 294 2.84 -2.82 -18.41
CA ARG A 294 2.00 -3.82 -19.08
C ARG A 294 2.62 -4.29 -20.42
N ALA A 295 3.25 -3.38 -21.16
CA ALA A 295 3.91 -3.73 -22.43
C ALA A 295 5.07 -4.72 -22.24
N HIS A 296 5.84 -4.61 -21.15
CA HIS A 296 6.89 -5.56 -20.84
C HIS A 296 6.34 -6.96 -20.54
N ILE A 297 5.25 -7.05 -19.80
CA ILE A 297 4.57 -8.32 -19.48
C ILE A 297 4.08 -8.99 -20.77
N LEU A 298 3.47 -8.24 -21.69
CA LEU A 298 3.01 -8.76 -22.98
C LEU A 298 4.17 -9.26 -23.84
N ARG A 299 5.27 -8.48 -23.93
CA ARG A 299 6.46 -8.91 -24.68
C ARG A 299 7.05 -10.22 -24.13
N VAL A 300 7.06 -10.43 -22.82
CA VAL A 300 7.51 -11.69 -22.22
C VAL A 300 6.53 -12.81 -22.54
N ALA A 301 5.22 -12.56 -22.48
CA ALA A 301 4.21 -13.56 -22.84
C ALA A 301 4.35 -14.02 -24.30
N ASP A 302 4.52 -13.07 -25.23
CA ASP A 302 4.74 -13.36 -26.64
C ASP A 302 6.07 -14.11 -26.86
N PHE A 303 7.12 -13.74 -26.12
CA PHE A 303 8.41 -14.42 -26.17
C PHE A 303 8.30 -15.88 -25.71
N LEU A 304 7.56 -16.18 -24.64
CA LEU A 304 7.35 -17.55 -24.17
C LEU A 304 6.61 -18.41 -25.21
N ARG A 305 5.69 -17.82 -25.97
CA ARG A 305 4.92 -18.53 -27.00
C ARG A 305 5.70 -18.75 -28.29
N GLY A 306 6.47 -17.75 -28.73
CA GLY A 306 7.00 -17.74 -30.10
C GLY A 306 8.53 -17.76 -30.25
N ALA A 307 9.30 -17.66 -29.17
CA ALA A 307 10.75 -17.52 -29.31
C ALA A 307 11.43 -18.79 -29.85
N ARG A 308 12.38 -18.58 -30.73
CA ARG A 308 13.25 -19.66 -31.25
C ARG A 308 14.44 -19.89 -30.32
N THR A 309 14.99 -21.09 -30.31
CA THR A 309 16.22 -21.40 -29.56
C THR A 309 17.34 -20.44 -29.95
N GLY A 310 18.04 -19.90 -28.94
CA GLY A 310 19.06 -18.86 -29.10
C GLY A 310 18.52 -17.43 -29.01
N ALA A 311 17.20 -17.22 -29.08
CA ALA A 311 16.63 -15.89 -28.92
C ALA A 311 16.82 -15.36 -27.51
N GLY A 312 16.95 -14.03 -27.37
CA GLY A 312 17.02 -13.30 -26.11
C GLY A 312 16.05 -12.12 -26.08
N LEU A 313 15.52 -11.82 -24.92
CA LEU A 313 14.68 -10.65 -24.66
C LEU A 313 15.23 -9.89 -23.48
N GLU A 314 15.63 -8.64 -23.70
CA GLU A 314 16.07 -7.73 -22.65
C GLU A 314 14.93 -6.86 -22.17
N LEU A 315 14.86 -6.67 -20.85
CA LEU A 315 13.88 -5.84 -20.16
C LEU A 315 14.58 -4.82 -19.25
N PRO A 316 13.89 -3.72 -18.89
CA PRO A 316 14.42 -2.74 -17.95
C PRO A 316 14.89 -3.38 -16.64
N GLY A 317 15.91 -2.76 -16.02
CA GLY A 317 16.47 -3.26 -14.76
C GLY A 317 17.47 -4.40 -14.90
N GLY A 318 17.93 -4.69 -16.14
CA GLY A 318 18.92 -5.72 -16.41
C GLY A 318 18.35 -7.14 -16.36
N LEU A 319 17.06 -7.31 -16.60
CA LEU A 319 16.47 -8.63 -16.77
C LEU A 319 16.67 -9.13 -18.20
N LEU A 320 17.15 -10.36 -18.33
CA LEU A 320 17.36 -11.04 -19.59
C LEU A 320 16.60 -12.38 -19.57
N LEU A 321 15.78 -12.61 -20.59
CA LEU A 321 15.22 -13.92 -20.89
C LEU A 321 15.98 -14.54 -22.03
N ARG A 322 16.31 -15.82 -21.91
CA ARG A 322 16.92 -16.61 -22.99
C ARG A 322 16.07 -17.84 -23.28
N CYS A 323 15.91 -18.12 -24.56
CA CYS A 323 15.32 -19.34 -25.04
C CYS A 323 16.44 -20.34 -25.38
N GLU A 324 16.54 -21.40 -24.60
CA GLU A 324 17.54 -22.46 -24.76
C GLU A 324 16.89 -23.77 -25.26
N ARG A 325 17.68 -24.80 -25.60
CA ARG A 325 17.13 -26.10 -26.05
C ARG A 325 16.22 -26.74 -25.00
N GLY A 326 16.55 -26.58 -23.70
CA GLY A 326 15.83 -27.18 -22.58
C GLY A 326 14.68 -26.33 -22.03
N GLY A 327 14.47 -25.09 -22.48
CA GLY A 327 13.46 -24.20 -21.96
C GLY A 327 13.86 -22.73 -21.93
N PHE A 328 13.19 -21.99 -21.11
CA PHE A 328 13.46 -20.57 -20.92
C PHE A 328 14.23 -20.32 -19.60
N ARG A 329 15.21 -19.42 -19.68
CA ARG A 329 15.94 -18.92 -18.50
C ARG A 329 15.65 -17.44 -18.31
N PHE A 330 15.23 -17.10 -17.11
CA PHE A 330 15.06 -15.74 -16.62
C PHE A 330 16.24 -15.45 -15.70
N LEU A 331 17.08 -14.49 -16.08
CA LEU A 331 18.28 -14.15 -15.32
C LEU A 331 18.45 -12.63 -15.20
N ARG A 332 19.18 -12.21 -14.19
CA ARG A 332 19.56 -10.83 -14.03
C ARG A 332 20.95 -10.63 -14.63
N ALA A 333 21.07 -9.74 -15.61
CA ALA A 333 22.38 -9.34 -16.11
C ALA A 333 23.17 -8.70 -14.95
N GLY A 334 24.35 -9.22 -14.66
CA GLY A 334 25.25 -8.61 -13.66
C GLY A 334 25.64 -7.19 -14.10
N PRO A 335 26.00 -6.30 -13.17
CA PRO A 335 26.53 -4.99 -13.52
C PRO A 335 27.82 -5.21 -14.33
N GLY A 336 27.78 -5.02 -15.68
CA GLY A 336 29.00 -5.03 -16.46
C GLY A 336 28.99 -5.78 -17.81
N ARG A 337 27.86 -6.14 -18.41
CA ARG A 337 27.82 -6.58 -19.81
C ARG A 337 26.83 -5.75 -20.62
N SER A 338 27.33 -4.64 -21.16
CA SER A 338 26.77 -4.05 -22.37
C SER A 338 26.92 -5.07 -23.49
N ALA A 339 25.85 -5.37 -24.20
CA ALA A 339 25.91 -6.22 -25.39
C ALA A 339 26.86 -5.62 -26.42
N PRO A 340 27.60 -6.45 -27.19
CA PRO A 340 28.37 -5.98 -28.37
C PRO A 340 27.36 -5.35 -29.34
N GLY A 341 27.61 -4.09 -29.68
CA GLY A 341 26.83 -3.32 -30.62
C GLY A 341 26.71 -4.05 -31.94
N GLY A 342 25.48 -4.32 -32.40
CA GLY A 342 25.21 -4.59 -33.79
C GLY A 342 25.57 -3.35 -34.58
N ALA A 343 26.54 -3.52 -35.50
CA ALA A 343 26.92 -2.50 -36.45
C ALA A 343 25.72 -2.10 -37.32
N PRO A 344 25.57 -0.83 -37.69
CA PRO A 344 24.62 -0.45 -38.71
C PRO A 344 25.18 -0.88 -40.06
N ASP A 345 24.54 -1.84 -40.71
CA ASP A 345 24.74 -2.08 -42.14
C ASP A 345 24.21 -0.83 -42.88
N GLY A 346 25.14 -0.18 -43.55
CA GLY A 346 24.83 0.90 -44.46
C GLY A 346 24.26 0.38 -45.78
N CYS A 347 23.31 1.10 -46.27
CA CYS A 347 23.15 1.68 -47.61
C CYS A 347 21.80 2.40 -47.66
#